data_bebbed9ab97c3b2241111ef04f6d8b3d
#
_entry.id   bebbed9ab97c3b2241111ef04f6d8b3d
#
_cell.length_a   1.000
_cell.length_b   1.000
_cell.length_c   1.000
_cell.angle_alpha   90.00
_cell.angle_beta   90.00
_cell.angle_gamma   90.00
#
_symmetry.space_group_name_H-M   'P 1'
#
loop_
_entity.id
_entity.type
_entity.pdbx_description
1 polymer ?
#
loop_
_entity_poly.entity_id
_entity_poly.type
_entity_poly.pdbx_seq_one_letter_code
_entity_poly.pdbx_strand_id
1 'polypeptide(L)'
;MHEQTMIEIKNLSCKYGNNEIFKGVNLKIEKGIFAGIVGPNGSGKTTLIKLMLGVIKPTNGKVYVNGGLVKNRPPFKIGYIPQLEAIEWDFPVTVEQAVMMGRYNKMGILPWSNKEDKRIVRDVLERLGIIQYINHHIKTLSGGEQQRVFLARALASEPELLILDEPTSGVDLKTQHDILHFLLSLNRKGITIILITHDLNAVAAHLPRVICFNKGIIAEGRPEDVFKPDILKKTYNADVTVVRSGSLILMANAKPLNTDD
;
A
#
# COMPACT_ATOMS: atom_id res chain seq x y z
N MET A 1 18.31 21.20 2.49
CA MET A 1 18.25 19.92 3.22
C MET A 1 18.21 18.82 2.17
N HIS A 2 19.14 17.86 2.18
CA HIS A 2 19.06 16.73 1.26
C HIS A 2 17.86 15.86 1.68
N GLU A 3 16.85 15.81 0.84
CA GLU A 3 15.69 14.94 1.04
C GLU A 3 16.19 13.50 1.14
N GLN A 4 16.01 12.90 2.31
CA GLN A 4 16.45 11.52 2.54
C GLN A 4 15.56 10.57 1.76
N THR A 5 16.16 9.76 0.90
CA THR A 5 15.44 8.77 0.08
C THR A 5 15.01 7.58 0.94
N MET A 6 13.71 7.24 0.91
CA MET A 6 13.17 6.03 1.52
C MET A 6 13.28 4.83 0.58
N ILE A 7 12.88 5.00 -0.68
CA ILE A 7 12.97 3.94 -1.69
C ILE A 7 13.72 4.47 -2.91
N GLU A 8 14.68 3.69 -3.39
CA GLU A 8 15.35 3.94 -4.66
C GLU A 8 15.37 2.65 -5.49
N ILE A 9 14.78 2.72 -6.67
CA ILE A 9 14.72 1.65 -7.65
C ILE A 9 15.56 2.06 -8.85
N LYS A 10 16.53 1.20 -9.24
CA LYS A 10 17.45 1.46 -10.34
C LYS A 10 17.35 0.36 -11.40
N ASN A 11 16.89 0.73 -12.60
CA ASN A 11 16.82 -0.11 -13.79
C ASN A 11 16.20 -1.49 -13.53
N LEU A 12 15.09 -1.51 -12.76
CA LEU A 12 14.48 -2.72 -12.25
C LEU A 12 13.68 -3.43 -13.33
N SER A 13 13.93 -4.72 -13.52
CA SER A 13 13.20 -5.57 -14.46
C SER A 13 12.78 -6.86 -13.77
N CYS A 14 11.61 -7.37 -14.15
CA CYS A 14 11.08 -8.61 -13.62
C CYS A 14 10.43 -9.45 -14.72
N LYS A 15 10.72 -10.77 -14.70
CA LYS A 15 10.12 -11.78 -15.56
C LYS A 15 9.69 -12.99 -14.73
N TYR A 16 8.58 -13.63 -15.10
CA TYR A 16 8.20 -14.97 -14.63
C TYR A 16 8.33 -15.94 -15.80
N GLY A 17 9.34 -16.80 -15.76
CA GLY A 17 9.71 -17.60 -16.93
C GLY A 17 10.02 -16.71 -18.13
N ASN A 18 9.31 -16.91 -19.24
CA ASN A 18 9.45 -16.09 -20.45
C ASN A 18 8.55 -14.85 -20.47
N ASN A 19 7.66 -14.69 -19.49
CA ASN A 19 6.73 -13.56 -19.44
C ASN A 19 7.38 -12.35 -18.77
N GLU A 20 7.63 -11.29 -19.53
CA GLU A 20 8.14 -10.02 -19.03
C GLU A 20 7.01 -9.22 -18.37
N ILE A 21 7.16 -8.93 -17.06
CA ILE A 21 6.18 -8.15 -16.31
C ILE A 21 6.44 -6.65 -16.51
N PHE A 22 7.69 -6.23 -16.32
CA PHE A 22 8.14 -4.87 -16.63
C PHE A 22 9.67 -4.83 -16.80
N LYS A 23 10.16 -3.75 -17.45
CA LYS A 23 11.57 -3.58 -17.77
C LYS A 23 12.05 -2.17 -17.48
N GLY A 24 13.24 -2.06 -16.86
CA GLY A 24 13.97 -0.80 -16.75
C GLY A 24 13.31 0.26 -15.86
N VAL A 25 12.51 -0.14 -14.86
CA VAL A 25 11.82 0.79 -13.95
C VAL A 25 12.83 1.51 -13.08
N ASN A 26 12.71 2.85 -13.03
CA ASN A 26 13.43 3.72 -12.11
C ASN A 26 12.41 4.50 -11.28
N LEU A 27 12.58 4.53 -9.95
CA LEU A 27 11.68 5.22 -9.04
C LEU A 27 12.45 5.69 -7.82
N LYS A 28 12.13 6.89 -7.35
CA LYS A 28 12.68 7.43 -6.12
C LYS A 28 11.56 8.00 -5.27
N ILE A 29 11.45 7.54 -4.02
CA ILE A 29 10.45 8.01 -3.04
C ILE A 29 11.19 8.53 -1.82
N GLU A 30 10.92 9.76 -1.44
CA GLU A 30 11.51 10.45 -0.32
C GLU A 30 10.86 9.98 1.00
N LYS A 31 11.57 10.14 2.12
CA LYS A 31 11.01 9.88 3.45
C LYS A 31 9.87 10.83 3.78
N GLY A 32 8.86 10.30 4.48
CA GLY A 32 7.70 11.06 4.92
C GLY A 32 6.70 11.40 3.81
N ILE A 33 6.90 10.90 2.60
CA ILE A 33 5.92 11.08 1.50
C ILE A 33 4.78 10.06 1.65
N PHE A 34 3.57 10.50 1.30
CA PHE A 34 2.42 9.64 1.04
C PHE A 34 2.20 9.56 -0.47
N ALA A 35 2.54 8.43 -1.07
CA ALA A 35 2.43 8.21 -2.51
C ALA A 35 1.38 7.15 -2.86
N GLY A 36 0.57 7.42 -3.89
CA GLY A 36 -0.33 6.45 -4.51
C GLY A 36 0.29 5.82 -5.75
N ILE A 37 0.25 4.50 -5.88
CA ILE A 37 0.57 3.79 -7.12
C ILE A 37 -0.74 3.32 -7.74
N VAL A 38 -1.07 3.83 -8.92
CA VAL A 38 -2.31 3.53 -9.63
C VAL A 38 -2.02 2.90 -10.98
N GLY A 39 -2.95 2.09 -11.48
CA GLY A 39 -2.82 1.42 -12.78
C GLY A 39 -3.75 0.21 -12.88
N PRO A 40 -3.92 -0.37 -14.07
CA PRO A 40 -4.84 -1.48 -14.30
C PRO A 40 -4.39 -2.76 -13.59
N ASN A 41 -5.33 -3.72 -13.45
CA ASN A 41 -5.00 -5.06 -12.98
C ASN A 41 -4.02 -5.72 -13.96
N GLY A 42 -3.06 -6.49 -13.41
CA GLY A 42 -2.01 -7.11 -14.23
C GLY A 42 -0.90 -6.16 -14.69
N SER A 43 -0.91 -4.88 -14.33
CA SER A 43 0.14 -3.93 -14.70
C SER A 43 1.50 -4.18 -14.02
N GLY A 44 1.55 -5.03 -12.98
CA GLY A 44 2.77 -5.39 -12.27
C GLY A 44 2.97 -4.67 -10.92
N LYS A 45 1.97 -3.95 -10.38
CA LYS A 45 2.04 -3.23 -9.09
C LYS A 45 2.39 -4.14 -7.91
N THR A 46 1.67 -5.25 -7.76
CA THR A 46 1.96 -6.25 -6.70
C THR A 46 3.33 -6.89 -6.87
N THR A 47 3.78 -7.10 -8.12
CA THR A 47 5.14 -7.59 -8.41
C THR A 47 6.18 -6.56 -7.97
N LEU A 48 5.95 -5.27 -8.24
CA LEU A 48 6.81 -4.18 -7.79
C LEU A 48 6.92 -4.15 -6.25
N ILE A 49 5.79 -4.31 -5.52
CA ILE A 49 5.81 -4.44 -4.05
C ILE A 49 6.64 -5.64 -3.62
N LYS A 50 6.41 -6.82 -4.20
CA LYS A 50 7.15 -8.05 -3.84
C LYS A 50 8.67 -7.88 -4.00
N LEU A 51 9.11 -7.12 -5.01
CA LEU A 51 10.51 -6.75 -5.20
C LEU A 51 11.01 -5.75 -4.14
N MET A 52 10.20 -4.74 -3.79
CA MET A 52 10.53 -3.79 -2.71
C MET A 52 10.64 -4.49 -1.35
N LEU A 53 9.82 -5.52 -1.12
CA LEU A 53 9.85 -6.33 0.09
C LEU A 53 10.95 -7.40 0.09
N GLY A 54 11.62 -7.65 -1.06
CA GLY A 54 12.60 -8.73 -1.21
C GLY A 54 12.01 -10.13 -1.19
N VAL A 55 10.69 -10.27 -1.37
CA VAL A 55 9.98 -11.57 -1.46
C VAL A 55 10.36 -12.31 -2.73
N ILE A 56 10.58 -11.57 -3.82
CA ILE A 56 11.08 -12.09 -5.10
C ILE A 56 12.34 -11.35 -5.52
N LYS A 57 13.15 -12.00 -6.35
CA LYS A 57 14.38 -11.41 -6.90
C LYS A 57 14.10 -10.73 -8.24
N PRO A 58 14.70 -9.55 -8.50
CA PRO A 58 14.61 -8.94 -9.82
C PRO A 58 15.42 -9.75 -10.86
N THR A 59 14.98 -9.71 -12.11
CA THR A 59 15.75 -10.24 -13.24
C THR A 59 16.95 -9.33 -13.55
N ASN A 60 16.77 -8.01 -13.38
CA ASN A 60 17.85 -7.02 -13.50
C ASN A 60 17.54 -5.82 -12.60
N GLY A 61 18.56 -5.02 -12.31
CA GLY A 61 18.42 -3.81 -11.49
C GLY A 61 18.50 -4.07 -9.98
N LYS A 62 18.22 -3.03 -9.21
CA LYS A 62 18.37 -3.05 -7.74
C LYS A 62 17.30 -2.21 -7.07
N VAL A 63 16.90 -2.64 -5.89
CA VAL A 63 16.01 -1.90 -4.98
C VAL A 63 16.77 -1.57 -3.71
N TYR A 64 16.69 -0.33 -3.28
CA TYR A 64 17.23 0.12 -1.99
C TYR A 64 16.08 0.66 -1.15
N VAL A 65 16.08 0.32 0.14
CA VAL A 65 15.15 0.87 1.12
C VAL A 65 15.97 1.47 2.26
N ASN A 66 15.73 2.74 2.56
CA ASN A 66 16.48 3.50 3.56
C ASN A 66 18.01 3.38 3.38
N GLY A 67 18.47 3.44 2.12
CA GLY A 67 19.88 3.28 1.73
C GLY A 67 20.39 1.83 1.72
N GLY A 68 19.68 0.87 2.29
CA GLY A 68 20.05 -0.54 2.30
C GLY A 68 19.57 -1.30 1.05
N LEU A 69 20.47 -2.08 0.43
CA LEU A 69 20.12 -2.94 -0.71
C LEU A 69 19.14 -4.05 -0.26
N VAL A 70 18.00 -4.13 -0.90
CA VAL A 70 17.04 -5.23 -0.70
C VAL A 70 17.57 -6.50 -1.35
N LYS A 71 17.77 -7.54 -0.54
CA LYS A 71 18.21 -8.87 -0.97
C LYS A 71 17.07 -9.88 -0.74
N ASN A 72 17.37 -11.01 -0.08
CA ASN A 72 16.43 -12.12 0.14
C ASN A 72 15.55 -11.96 1.40
N ARG A 73 15.65 -10.86 2.12
CA ARG A 73 14.84 -10.61 3.34
C ARG A 73 14.22 -9.23 3.25
N PRO A 74 12.96 -9.09 3.67
CA PRO A 74 12.34 -7.78 3.76
C PRO A 74 13.13 -6.89 4.73
N PRO A 75 13.32 -5.63 4.42
CA PRO A 75 13.92 -4.66 5.33
C PRO A 75 13.11 -4.56 6.63
N PHE A 76 13.80 -4.53 7.78
CA PHE A 76 13.19 -4.66 9.11
C PHE A 76 12.11 -3.63 9.46
N LYS A 77 12.09 -2.47 8.84
CA LYS A 77 11.20 -1.36 9.21
C LYS A 77 10.06 -1.14 8.21
N ILE A 78 9.64 -2.17 7.50
CA ILE A 78 8.50 -2.13 6.58
C ILE A 78 7.30 -2.83 7.21
N GLY A 79 6.18 -2.12 7.33
CA GLY A 79 4.86 -2.69 7.52
C GLY A 79 4.22 -2.97 6.16
N TYR A 80 3.72 -4.18 5.94
CA TYR A 80 3.04 -4.54 4.71
C TYR A 80 1.64 -5.07 4.99
N ILE A 81 0.66 -4.54 4.25
CA ILE A 81 -0.72 -4.99 4.28
C ILE A 81 -1.05 -5.50 2.88
N PRO A 82 -1.19 -6.83 2.71
CA PRO A 82 -1.63 -7.41 1.45
C PRO A 82 -3.12 -7.18 1.23
N GLN A 83 -3.57 -7.39 0.01
CA GLN A 83 -4.99 -7.47 -0.32
C GLN A 83 -5.67 -8.58 0.49
N LEU A 84 -6.79 -8.25 1.18
CA LEU A 84 -7.44 -9.19 2.11
C LEU A 84 -7.98 -10.45 1.42
N GLU A 85 -8.41 -10.32 0.17
CA GLU A 85 -8.89 -11.44 -0.65
C GLU A 85 -7.83 -12.52 -0.90
N ALA A 86 -6.55 -12.19 -0.73
CA ALA A 86 -5.44 -13.13 -0.88
C ALA A 86 -5.10 -13.89 0.41
N ILE A 87 -5.85 -13.69 1.51
CA ILE A 87 -5.56 -14.26 2.82
C ILE A 87 -6.48 -15.46 3.07
N GLU A 88 -5.88 -16.63 3.35
CA GLU A 88 -6.61 -17.79 3.84
C GLU A 88 -7.05 -17.56 5.29
N TRP A 89 -8.38 -17.44 5.49
CA TRP A 89 -8.99 -17.12 6.78
C TRP A 89 -9.21 -18.34 7.70
N ASP A 90 -8.82 -19.52 7.28
CA ASP A 90 -9.08 -20.76 8.04
C ASP A 90 -8.12 -20.95 9.23
N PHE A 91 -7.15 -20.07 9.40
CA PHE A 91 -6.23 -20.14 10.52
C PHE A 91 -6.88 -19.57 11.82
N PRO A 92 -7.02 -20.40 12.89
CA PRO A 92 -7.75 -20.03 14.10
C PRO A 92 -6.90 -19.12 15.02
N VAL A 93 -6.74 -17.84 14.64
CA VAL A 93 -6.02 -16.84 15.46
C VAL A 93 -6.94 -15.78 15.99
N THR A 94 -6.67 -15.32 17.22
CA THR A 94 -7.31 -14.16 17.81
C THR A 94 -6.69 -12.87 17.25
N VAL A 95 -7.42 -11.76 17.44
CA VAL A 95 -6.93 -10.41 17.08
C VAL A 95 -5.60 -10.12 17.79
N GLU A 96 -5.48 -10.41 19.09
CA GLU A 96 -4.21 -10.22 19.83
C GLU A 96 -3.06 -10.99 19.20
N GLN A 97 -3.28 -12.27 18.90
CA GLN A 97 -2.25 -13.12 18.29
C GLN A 97 -1.82 -12.60 16.92
N ALA A 98 -2.76 -12.20 16.08
CA ALA A 98 -2.46 -11.67 14.76
C ALA A 98 -1.66 -10.37 14.81
N VAL A 99 -2.03 -9.44 15.69
CA VAL A 99 -1.30 -8.18 15.85
C VAL A 99 0.07 -8.43 16.49
N MET A 100 0.17 -9.39 17.42
CA MET A 100 1.43 -9.80 18.04
C MET A 100 2.43 -10.35 17.00
N MET A 101 1.98 -10.98 15.90
CA MET A 101 2.87 -11.38 14.79
C MET A 101 3.67 -10.20 14.22
N GLY A 102 3.15 -8.98 14.28
CA GLY A 102 3.86 -7.78 13.89
C GLY A 102 5.10 -7.48 14.75
N ARG A 103 5.18 -8.07 15.95
CA ARG A 103 6.30 -7.92 16.88
C ARG A 103 7.40 -8.96 16.72
N TYR A 104 7.16 -10.06 15.99
CA TYR A 104 8.10 -11.21 15.92
C TYR A 104 9.52 -10.82 15.48
N ASN A 105 9.66 -9.85 14.58
CA ASN A 105 10.98 -9.37 14.16
C ASN A 105 11.77 -8.66 15.27
N LYS A 106 11.13 -8.28 16.38
CA LYS A 106 11.73 -7.63 17.55
C LYS A 106 11.86 -8.57 18.74
N MET A 107 11.17 -9.70 18.70
CA MET A 107 11.34 -10.79 19.67
C MET A 107 12.64 -11.52 19.32
N GLY A 108 13.49 -11.79 20.32
CA GLY A 108 14.73 -12.52 20.12
C GLY A 108 14.51 -13.97 19.66
N ILE A 109 15.52 -14.82 19.86
CA ILE A 109 15.51 -16.25 19.47
C ILE A 109 14.36 -17.03 20.12
N LEU A 110 13.91 -16.61 21.29
CA LEU A 110 12.73 -17.16 21.96
C LEU A 110 11.55 -16.20 21.76
N PRO A 111 10.50 -16.62 21.01
CA PRO A 111 9.37 -15.74 20.65
C PRO A 111 8.37 -15.57 21.80
N TRP A 112 8.84 -15.21 22.98
CA TRP A 112 7.98 -14.92 24.13
C TRP A 112 7.65 -13.43 24.15
N SER A 113 6.38 -13.09 24.03
CA SER A 113 5.93 -11.70 24.16
C SER A 113 6.21 -11.17 25.56
N ASN A 114 6.87 -10.04 25.63
CA ASN A 114 7.11 -9.34 26.90
C ASN A 114 5.98 -8.34 27.20
N LYS A 115 6.05 -7.69 28.38
CA LYS A 115 5.03 -6.71 28.80
C LYS A 115 4.94 -5.52 27.82
N GLU A 116 6.06 -5.11 27.23
CA GLU A 116 6.12 -4.00 26.27
C GLU A 116 5.44 -4.37 24.94
N ASP A 117 5.64 -5.59 24.43
CA ASP A 117 4.97 -6.05 23.22
C ASP A 117 3.45 -6.07 23.39
N LYS A 118 2.97 -6.56 24.56
CA LYS A 118 1.54 -6.55 24.89
C LYS A 118 0.99 -5.12 25.00
N ARG A 119 1.76 -4.20 25.58
CA ARG A 119 1.38 -2.78 25.66
C ARG A 119 1.23 -2.19 24.26
N ILE A 120 2.23 -2.39 23.39
CA ILE A 120 2.19 -1.87 22.02
C ILE A 120 0.99 -2.43 21.24
N VAL A 121 0.72 -3.73 21.36
CA VAL A 121 -0.45 -4.36 20.71
C VAL A 121 -1.75 -3.70 21.19
N ARG A 122 -1.93 -3.49 22.49
CA ARG A 122 -3.11 -2.82 23.04
C ARG A 122 -3.23 -1.38 22.55
N ASP A 123 -2.14 -0.60 22.63
CA ASP A 123 -2.11 0.80 22.18
C ASP A 123 -2.51 0.94 20.72
N VAL A 124 -2.05 0.03 19.86
CA VAL A 124 -2.40 0.05 18.42
C VAL A 124 -3.87 -0.35 18.20
N LEU A 125 -4.38 -1.36 18.92
CA LEU A 125 -5.79 -1.77 18.84
C LEU A 125 -6.73 -0.66 19.33
N GLU A 126 -6.38 0.04 20.41
CA GLU A 126 -7.13 1.20 20.89
C GLU A 126 -7.17 2.33 19.88
N ARG A 127 -6.03 2.69 19.30
CA ARG A 127 -5.92 3.73 18.25
C ARG A 127 -6.75 3.43 17.01
N LEU A 128 -6.96 2.15 16.69
CA LEU A 128 -7.79 1.70 15.58
C LEU A 128 -9.23 1.43 15.95
N GLY A 129 -9.62 1.60 17.23
CA GLY A 129 -10.98 1.42 17.72
C GLY A 129 -11.46 -0.03 17.67
N ILE A 130 -10.56 -1.00 17.83
CA ILE A 130 -10.86 -2.44 17.76
C ILE A 130 -10.38 -3.24 18.99
N ILE A 131 -10.04 -2.56 20.06
CA ILE A 131 -9.55 -3.21 21.32
C ILE A 131 -10.59 -4.16 21.93
N GLN A 132 -11.89 -3.88 21.76
CA GLN A 132 -12.98 -4.72 22.23
C GLN A 132 -12.99 -6.13 21.63
N TYR A 133 -12.36 -6.29 20.46
CA TYR A 133 -12.25 -7.57 19.75
C TYR A 133 -10.97 -8.34 20.07
N ILE A 134 -10.14 -7.91 20.99
CA ILE A 134 -8.79 -8.44 21.26
C ILE A 134 -8.76 -9.97 21.41
N ASN A 135 -9.77 -10.56 22.03
CA ASN A 135 -9.90 -12.00 22.25
C ASN A 135 -10.76 -12.72 21.19
N HIS A 136 -11.33 -12.00 20.24
CA HIS A 136 -12.16 -12.58 19.17
C HIS A 136 -11.28 -13.21 18.10
N HIS A 137 -11.80 -14.26 17.43
CA HIS A 137 -11.16 -14.78 16.23
C HIS A 137 -11.34 -13.81 15.07
N ILE A 138 -10.28 -13.59 14.28
CA ILE A 138 -10.34 -12.67 13.13
C ILE A 138 -11.46 -13.04 12.16
N LYS A 139 -11.72 -14.33 11.95
CA LYS A 139 -12.76 -14.85 11.05
C LYS A 139 -14.18 -14.36 11.41
N THR A 140 -14.43 -14.00 12.68
CA THR A 140 -15.75 -13.52 13.14
C THR A 140 -15.99 -12.03 12.93
N LEU A 141 -14.97 -11.31 12.48
CA LEU A 141 -15.01 -9.87 12.29
C LEU A 141 -15.55 -9.52 10.88
N SER A 142 -16.17 -8.34 10.77
CA SER A 142 -16.49 -7.75 9.47
C SER A 142 -15.24 -7.43 8.65
N GLY A 143 -15.36 -7.30 7.32
CA GLY A 143 -14.23 -6.98 6.45
C GLY A 143 -13.48 -5.71 6.86
N GLY A 144 -14.20 -4.66 7.28
CA GLY A 144 -13.59 -3.42 7.75
C GLY A 144 -12.84 -3.58 9.08
N GLU A 145 -13.35 -4.41 10.00
CA GLU A 145 -12.65 -4.74 11.26
C GLU A 145 -11.42 -5.59 10.98
N GLN A 146 -11.51 -6.57 10.09
CA GLN A 146 -10.37 -7.38 9.65
C GLN A 146 -9.28 -6.50 9.06
N GLN A 147 -9.65 -5.53 8.21
CA GLN A 147 -8.72 -4.56 7.63
C GLN A 147 -7.98 -3.77 8.73
N ARG A 148 -8.71 -3.31 9.76
CA ARG A 148 -8.11 -2.63 10.91
C ARG A 148 -7.16 -3.54 11.71
N VAL A 149 -7.44 -4.85 11.82
CA VAL A 149 -6.52 -5.82 12.45
C VAL A 149 -5.22 -5.95 11.66
N PHE A 150 -5.26 -6.03 10.32
CA PHE A 150 -4.04 -6.08 9.50
C PHE A 150 -3.25 -4.78 9.57
N LEU A 151 -3.95 -3.65 9.61
CA LEU A 151 -3.31 -2.36 9.84
C LEU A 151 -2.64 -2.31 11.22
N ALA A 152 -3.32 -2.82 12.27
CA ALA A 152 -2.75 -2.95 13.62
C ALA A 152 -1.48 -3.81 13.61
N ARG A 153 -1.52 -4.97 12.94
CA ARG A 153 -0.36 -5.87 12.80
C ARG A 153 0.83 -5.17 12.15
N ALA A 154 0.59 -4.46 11.05
CA ALA A 154 1.64 -3.72 10.37
C ALA A 154 2.23 -2.62 11.24
N LEU A 155 1.40 -1.88 11.98
CA LEU A 155 1.82 -0.80 12.88
C LEU A 155 2.51 -1.29 14.14
N ALA A 156 2.16 -2.48 14.65
CA ALA A 156 2.83 -3.09 15.78
C ALA A 156 4.33 -3.34 15.52
N SER A 157 4.75 -3.47 14.26
CA SER A 157 6.17 -3.54 13.89
C SER A 157 6.92 -2.21 14.04
N GLU A 158 6.21 -1.09 14.32
CA GLU A 158 6.74 0.29 14.37
C GLU A 158 7.50 0.65 13.08
N PRO A 159 6.81 0.61 11.92
CA PRO A 159 7.43 0.78 10.63
C PRO A 159 7.83 2.23 10.34
N GLU A 160 8.91 2.44 9.59
CA GLU A 160 9.25 3.73 8.95
C GLU A 160 8.61 3.86 7.56
N LEU A 161 8.31 2.71 6.93
CA LEU A 161 7.65 2.60 5.64
C LEU A 161 6.45 1.65 5.77
N LEU A 162 5.28 2.13 5.36
CA LEU A 162 4.05 1.34 5.30
C LEU A 162 3.65 1.17 3.84
N ILE A 163 3.49 -0.07 3.40
CA ILE A 163 3.02 -0.41 2.05
C ILE A 163 1.68 -1.11 2.19
N LEU A 164 0.66 -0.59 1.48
CA LEU A 164 -0.69 -1.13 1.49
C LEU A 164 -1.11 -1.48 0.06
N ASP A 165 -1.54 -2.72 -0.13
CA ASP A 165 -2.04 -3.23 -1.42
C ASP A 165 -3.57 -3.33 -1.34
N GLU A 166 -4.26 -2.36 -1.94
CA GLU A 166 -5.73 -2.22 -1.97
C GLU A 166 -6.41 -2.31 -0.60
N PRO A 167 -6.00 -1.50 0.39
CA PRO A 167 -6.48 -1.63 1.77
C PRO A 167 -7.96 -1.22 1.96
N THR A 168 -8.60 -0.70 0.94
CA THR A 168 -10.00 -0.25 0.99
C THR A 168 -10.90 -1.06 0.06
N SER A 169 -10.37 -2.14 -0.54
CA SER A 169 -11.19 -3.06 -1.35
C SER A 169 -12.22 -3.79 -0.49
N GLY A 170 -13.46 -3.84 -0.97
CA GLY A 170 -14.53 -4.58 -0.30
C GLY A 170 -15.06 -3.98 1.01
N VAL A 171 -14.66 -2.75 1.37
CA VAL A 171 -15.22 -2.04 2.54
C VAL A 171 -16.14 -0.90 2.12
N ASP A 172 -17.06 -0.51 3.01
CA ASP A 172 -17.97 0.61 2.79
C ASP A 172 -17.25 1.96 2.74
N LEU A 173 -17.88 2.98 2.14
CA LEU A 173 -17.32 4.31 1.94
C LEU A 173 -16.87 4.99 3.25
N LYS A 174 -17.59 4.78 4.35
CA LYS A 174 -17.23 5.37 5.65
C LYS A 174 -15.94 4.75 6.17
N THR A 175 -15.84 3.43 6.15
CA THR A 175 -14.63 2.69 6.56
C THR A 175 -13.45 3.07 5.68
N GLN A 176 -13.64 3.21 4.35
CA GLN A 176 -12.61 3.68 3.44
C GLN A 176 -12.07 5.07 3.83
N HIS A 177 -12.99 6.02 4.09
CA HIS A 177 -12.63 7.37 4.50
C HIS A 177 -11.87 7.37 5.84
N ASP A 178 -12.35 6.62 6.83
CA ASP A 178 -11.71 6.49 8.14
C ASP A 178 -10.27 5.95 8.03
N ILE A 179 -10.07 4.91 7.19
CA ILE A 179 -8.73 4.34 6.93
C ILE A 179 -7.82 5.37 6.28
N LEU A 180 -8.26 6.10 5.26
CA LEU A 180 -7.45 7.11 4.58
C LEU A 180 -7.07 8.25 5.54
N HIS A 181 -8.01 8.76 6.34
CA HIS A 181 -7.72 9.77 7.36
C HIS A 181 -6.73 9.27 8.42
N PHE A 182 -6.86 8.03 8.84
CA PHE A 182 -5.91 7.43 9.75
C PHE A 182 -4.50 7.36 9.13
N LEU A 183 -4.38 6.91 7.88
CA LEU A 183 -3.11 6.87 7.15
C LEU A 183 -2.49 8.27 7.00
N LEU A 184 -3.29 9.29 6.68
CA LEU A 184 -2.83 10.68 6.66
C LEU A 184 -2.29 11.13 8.01
N SER A 185 -2.94 10.72 9.11
CA SER A 185 -2.47 11.02 10.47
C SER A 185 -1.12 10.38 10.80
N LEU A 186 -0.87 9.17 10.28
CA LEU A 186 0.41 8.47 10.41
C LEU A 186 1.50 9.14 9.57
N ASN A 187 1.16 9.55 8.34
CA ASN A 187 2.10 10.25 7.46
C ASN A 187 2.55 11.59 8.07
N ARG A 188 1.64 12.36 8.66
CA ARG A 188 1.97 13.59 9.41
C ARG A 188 2.92 13.36 10.58
N LYS A 189 3.02 12.12 11.11
CA LYS A 189 4.00 11.71 12.13
C LYS A 189 5.32 11.22 11.52
N GLY A 190 5.51 11.39 10.21
CA GLY A 190 6.76 11.08 9.50
C GLY A 190 6.85 9.68 8.91
N ILE A 191 5.79 8.85 9.00
CA ILE A 191 5.80 7.52 8.36
C ILE A 191 5.66 7.72 6.85
N THR A 192 6.55 7.11 6.08
CA THR A 192 6.41 7.05 4.62
C THR A 192 5.33 6.03 4.27
N ILE A 193 4.41 6.39 3.36
CA ILE A 193 3.28 5.51 3.00
C ILE A 193 3.22 5.33 1.49
N ILE A 194 3.12 4.08 1.06
CA ILE A 194 2.80 3.71 -0.32
C ILE A 194 1.46 3.01 -0.32
N LEU A 195 0.51 3.58 -1.04
CA LEU A 195 -0.84 3.06 -1.21
C LEU A 195 -1.02 2.59 -2.66
N ILE A 196 -1.27 1.30 -2.86
CA ILE A 196 -1.78 0.83 -4.14
C ILE A 196 -3.29 0.81 -4.07
N THR A 197 -3.94 1.41 -5.05
CA THR A 197 -5.38 1.44 -5.17
C THR A 197 -5.81 1.65 -6.62
N HIS A 198 -7.01 1.22 -6.94
CA HIS A 198 -7.69 1.52 -8.19
C HIS A 198 -8.64 2.73 -8.06
N ASP A 199 -8.86 3.23 -6.85
CA ASP A 199 -9.70 4.41 -6.61
C ASP A 199 -8.92 5.70 -6.90
N LEU A 200 -9.02 6.17 -8.14
CA LEU A 200 -8.38 7.40 -8.60
C LEU A 200 -8.91 8.65 -7.90
N ASN A 201 -10.20 8.65 -7.55
CA ASN A 201 -10.84 9.79 -6.91
C ASN A 201 -10.33 9.99 -5.48
N ALA A 202 -10.21 8.90 -4.71
CA ALA A 202 -9.63 8.94 -3.38
C ALA A 202 -8.16 9.41 -3.42
N VAL A 203 -7.39 8.94 -4.42
CA VAL A 203 -6.01 9.36 -4.62
C VAL A 203 -5.93 10.85 -4.96
N ALA A 204 -6.78 11.33 -5.89
CA ALA A 204 -6.81 12.72 -6.29
C ALA A 204 -7.14 13.67 -5.13
N ALA A 205 -8.05 13.24 -4.25
CA ALA A 205 -8.51 14.07 -3.13
C ALA A 205 -7.52 14.14 -1.96
N HIS A 206 -6.71 13.10 -1.75
CA HIS A 206 -6.01 12.95 -0.48
C HIS A 206 -4.49 12.81 -0.58
N LEU A 207 -3.93 12.37 -1.72
CA LEU A 207 -2.52 12.06 -1.81
C LEU A 207 -1.72 13.17 -2.49
N PRO A 208 -0.56 13.55 -1.92
CA PRO A 208 0.28 14.60 -2.50
C PRO A 208 1.08 14.14 -3.71
N ARG A 209 1.26 12.81 -3.89
CA ARG A 209 2.03 12.24 -5.00
C ARG A 209 1.36 11.01 -5.56
N VAL A 210 1.35 10.89 -6.89
CA VAL A 210 0.78 9.78 -7.65
C VAL A 210 1.80 9.24 -8.63
N ILE A 211 1.82 7.92 -8.77
CA ILE A 211 2.62 7.20 -9.74
C ILE A 211 1.66 6.37 -10.59
N CYS A 212 1.51 6.72 -11.86
CA CYS A 212 0.78 5.93 -12.84
C CYS A 212 1.68 4.82 -13.36
N PHE A 213 1.28 3.56 -13.14
CA PHE A 213 2.07 2.39 -13.43
C PHE A 213 1.34 1.41 -14.35
N ASN A 214 1.95 1.12 -15.52
CA ASN A 214 1.51 0.07 -16.43
C ASN A 214 2.72 -0.53 -17.14
N LYS A 215 3.23 -1.67 -16.62
CA LYS A 215 4.48 -2.34 -17.04
C LYS A 215 5.71 -1.41 -16.98
N GLY A 216 5.58 -0.29 -16.32
CA GLY A 216 6.57 0.77 -16.15
C GLY A 216 5.90 2.02 -15.59
N ILE A 217 6.69 3.03 -15.26
CA ILE A 217 6.16 4.33 -14.84
C ILE A 217 5.74 5.11 -16.08
N ILE A 218 4.46 5.44 -16.17
CA ILE A 218 3.89 6.26 -17.25
C ILE A 218 4.04 7.74 -16.93
N ALA A 219 3.73 8.11 -15.69
CA ALA A 219 3.90 9.46 -15.18
C ALA A 219 3.97 9.42 -13.65
N GLU A 220 4.61 10.42 -13.06
CA GLU A 220 4.62 10.65 -11.61
C GLU A 220 4.59 12.14 -11.30
N GLY A 221 3.97 12.51 -10.19
CA GLY A 221 3.84 13.90 -9.76
C GLY A 221 2.66 14.13 -8.85
N ARG A 222 2.20 15.38 -8.77
CA ARG A 222 0.96 15.71 -8.06
C ARG A 222 -0.26 15.22 -8.86
N PRO A 223 -1.41 14.96 -8.21
CA PRO A 223 -2.63 14.54 -8.90
C PRO A 223 -3.03 15.48 -10.04
N GLU A 224 -2.92 16.80 -9.84
CA GLU A 224 -3.26 17.81 -10.83
C GLU A 224 -2.37 17.75 -12.09
N ASP A 225 -1.14 17.27 -11.98
CA ASP A 225 -0.19 17.16 -13.08
C ASP A 225 -0.31 15.84 -13.81
N VAL A 226 -0.68 14.78 -13.08
CA VAL A 226 -0.67 13.38 -13.55
C VAL A 226 -2.03 12.94 -14.06
N PHE A 227 -3.13 13.36 -13.43
CA PHE A 227 -4.47 12.97 -13.85
C PHE A 227 -4.96 13.83 -15.02
N LYS A 228 -4.38 13.55 -16.19
CA LYS A 228 -4.76 14.13 -17.48
C LYS A 228 -5.29 13.01 -18.38
N PRO A 229 -6.24 13.30 -19.29
CA PRO A 229 -6.85 12.28 -20.14
C PRO A 229 -5.84 11.45 -20.94
N ASP A 230 -4.80 12.07 -21.49
CA ASP A 230 -3.75 11.41 -22.27
C ASP A 230 -2.86 10.48 -21.43
N ILE A 231 -2.54 10.87 -20.19
CA ILE A 231 -1.78 10.04 -19.24
C ILE A 231 -2.63 8.86 -18.76
N LEU A 232 -3.88 9.12 -18.39
CA LEU A 232 -4.81 8.08 -17.95
C LEU A 232 -5.11 7.09 -19.09
N LYS A 233 -5.28 7.57 -20.33
CA LYS A 233 -5.44 6.70 -21.51
C LYS A 233 -4.23 5.78 -21.70
N LYS A 234 -3.00 6.29 -21.59
CA LYS A 234 -1.77 5.47 -21.63
C LYS A 234 -1.66 4.50 -20.48
N THR A 235 -2.13 4.90 -19.28
CA THR A 235 -2.05 4.06 -18.08
C THR A 235 -3.05 2.91 -18.12
N TYR A 236 -4.31 3.19 -18.49
CA TYR A 236 -5.40 2.23 -18.39
C TYR A 236 -5.80 1.58 -19.72
N ASN A 237 -5.21 2.05 -20.85
CA ASN A 237 -5.61 1.66 -22.22
C ASN A 237 -7.11 1.92 -22.48
N ALA A 238 -7.69 2.92 -21.84
CA ALA A 238 -9.10 3.28 -21.93
C ALA A 238 -9.25 4.80 -21.82
N ASP A 239 -10.31 5.33 -22.43
CA ASP A 239 -10.64 6.74 -22.30
C ASP A 239 -11.25 6.99 -20.90
N VAL A 240 -10.65 7.93 -20.15
CA VAL A 240 -11.12 8.36 -18.84
C VAL A 240 -11.44 9.85 -18.92
N THR A 241 -12.67 10.20 -18.56
CA THR A 241 -13.07 11.61 -18.46
C THR A 241 -12.55 12.20 -17.15
N VAL A 242 -11.86 13.32 -17.23
CA VAL A 242 -11.39 14.07 -16.06
C VAL A 242 -12.18 15.36 -15.98
N VAL A 243 -12.94 15.51 -14.89
CA VAL A 243 -13.70 16.73 -14.57
C VAL A 243 -12.95 17.49 -13.49
N ARG A 244 -12.75 18.77 -13.70
CA ARG A 244 -12.07 19.66 -12.74
C ARG A 244 -13.02 20.78 -12.33
N SER A 245 -13.14 20.98 -11.01
CA SER A 245 -13.90 22.10 -10.42
C SER A 245 -13.11 22.65 -9.25
N GLY A 246 -12.44 23.77 -9.44
CA GLY A 246 -11.48 24.29 -8.46
C GLY A 246 -10.35 23.30 -8.16
N SER A 247 -10.17 22.94 -6.89
CA SER A 247 -9.23 21.92 -6.43
C SER A 247 -9.73 20.48 -6.57
N LEU A 248 -11.00 20.27 -6.92
CA LEU A 248 -11.59 18.96 -7.05
C LEU A 248 -11.27 18.38 -8.43
N ILE A 249 -10.73 17.17 -8.43
CA ILE A 249 -10.46 16.37 -9.62
C ILE A 249 -11.27 15.08 -9.50
N LEU A 250 -12.19 14.85 -10.43
CA LEU A 250 -13.02 13.66 -10.50
C LEU A 250 -12.72 12.92 -11.80
N MET A 251 -12.62 11.61 -11.71
CA MET A 251 -12.47 10.72 -12.85
C MET A 251 -13.72 9.86 -13.00
N ALA A 252 -14.23 9.80 -14.22
CA ALA A 252 -15.35 8.96 -14.60
C ALA A 252 -14.99 8.15 -15.85
N ASN A 253 -15.58 6.96 -15.99
CA ASN A 253 -15.48 6.21 -17.22
C ASN A 253 -16.13 7.04 -18.36
N ALA A 254 -15.41 7.25 -19.43
CA ALA A 254 -15.90 8.00 -20.56
C ALA A 254 -16.96 7.19 -21.30
N LYS A 255 -18.09 7.82 -21.49
CA LYS A 255 -19.32 7.49 -22.17
C LYS A 255 -20.32 6.63 -21.39
N PRO A 256 -21.53 7.17 -21.14
CA PRO A 256 -22.70 6.32 -21.02
C PRO A 256 -22.80 5.47 -22.31
N LEU A 257 -23.08 4.19 -22.16
CA LEU A 257 -23.49 3.37 -23.31
C LEU A 257 -24.73 4.06 -23.88
N ASN A 258 -24.61 4.65 -25.06
CA ASN A 258 -25.78 5.10 -25.79
C ASN A 258 -26.59 3.84 -26.05
N THR A 259 -27.81 3.81 -25.53
CA THR A 259 -28.80 2.74 -25.74
C THR A 259 -29.44 2.80 -27.14
N ASP A 260 -28.83 3.53 -28.07
CA ASP A 260 -29.27 3.68 -29.45
C ASP A 260 -28.16 3.21 -30.39
N ASP A 261 -27.99 1.87 -30.50
CA ASP A 261 -27.45 1.15 -31.66
C ASP A 261 -28.07 -0.26 -31.70
#